data_27865705d264967f8483471e13f7d488
#
_entry.id   27865705d264967f8483471e13f7d488
#
_cell.length_a   1.000
_cell.length_b   1.000
_cell.length_c   1.000
_cell.angle_alpha   90.00
_cell.angle_beta   90.00
_cell.angle_gamma   90.00
#
_symmetry.space_group_name_H-M   'P 1'
#
loop_
_entity.id
_entity.type
_entity.pdbx_description
1 polymer ?
#
loop_
_entity_poly.entity_id
_entity_poly.type
_entity_poly.pdbx_seq_one_letter_code
_entity_poly.pdbx_strand_id
1 'polypeptide(L)'
;MSDNLAATLSVSIRELPAVRAAYLDCQLDPEQDNFQKIHASFQRVQAWVRERGYDPYTLLNVGALYAGDGPPSSYGCCVQVPEEVQNGSEGVGIQELPGGRYAVVSITKDPAIIGDAIGRFYGEYVPQNKLEIDGTRPTYEIYYERTMEYCVPIRGGL
;
A
#
# COMPACT_ATOMS: atom_id res chain seq x y z
N MET A 1 0.53 -28.18 15.19
CA MET A 1 -0.45 -27.22 15.68
C MET A 1 -0.68 -26.14 14.65
N SER A 2 -1.93 -26.00 14.27
CA SER A 2 -2.29 -24.98 13.30
C SER A 2 -1.93 -23.56 13.75
N ASP A 3 -1.92 -23.35 15.06
CA ASP A 3 -1.60 -22.05 15.63
C ASP A 3 -0.20 -21.58 15.28
N ASN A 4 0.74 -22.50 15.12
CA ASN A 4 2.10 -22.14 14.78
C ASN A 4 2.21 -21.55 13.38
N LEU A 5 1.39 -22.00 12.45
CA LEU A 5 1.39 -21.46 11.10
C LEU A 5 0.82 -20.04 11.08
N ALA A 6 -0.25 -19.82 11.83
CA ALA A 6 -0.84 -18.51 11.95
C ALA A 6 0.07 -17.54 12.71
N ALA A 7 0.93 -18.07 13.57
CA ALA A 7 1.82 -17.24 14.36
C ALA A 7 3.02 -16.70 13.59
N THR A 8 3.31 -17.26 12.41
CA THR A 8 4.48 -16.87 11.64
C THR A 8 4.15 -15.73 10.70
N LEU A 9 4.85 -14.62 10.85
CA LEU A 9 4.77 -13.50 9.91
C LEU A 9 5.92 -13.58 8.93
N SER A 10 5.63 -13.32 7.68
CA SER A 10 6.66 -13.23 6.65
C SER A 10 7.04 -11.76 6.47
N VAL A 11 8.08 -11.34 7.15
CA VAL A 11 8.54 -9.94 7.13
C VAL A 11 9.96 -9.89 6.60
N SER A 12 10.21 -8.97 5.69
CA SER A 12 11.57 -8.67 5.22
C SER A 12 11.80 -7.16 5.28
N ILE A 13 13.03 -6.77 5.54
CA ILE A 13 13.42 -5.36 5.51
C ILE A 13 14.04 -5.10 4.15
N ARG A 14 13.49 -4.12 3.42
CA ARG A 14 13.92 -3.82 2.05
C ARG A 14 14.07 -2.32 1.82
N GLU A 15 14.99 -1.98 0.93
CA GLU A 15 15.05 -0.65 0.33
C GLU A 15 14.12 -0.65 -0.87
N LEU A 16 13.05 0.12 -0.81
CA LEU A 16 12.12 0.22 -1.94
C LEU A 16 12.46 1.44 -2.78
N PRO A 17 12.39 1.33 -4.11
CA PRO A 17 12.61 2.48 -4.98
C PRO A 17 11.41 3.42 -4.94
N ALA A 18 11.64 4.68 -5.27
CA ALA A 18 10.54 5.60 -5.54
C ALA A 18 9.81 5.15 -6.80
N VAL A 19 8.50 5.35 -6.84
CA VAL A 19 7.65 4.88 -7.94
C VAL A 19 6.80 6.03 -8.45
N ARG A 20 6.86 6.28 -9.76
CA ARG A 20 5.93 7.23 -10.39
C ARG A 20 4.59 6.56 -10.58
N ALA A 21 3.51 7.23 -10.19
CA ALA A 21 2.19 6.64 -10.24
C ALA A 21 1.12 7.62 -10.66
N ALA A 22 0.15 7.10 -11.41
CA ALA A 22 -1.13 7.76 -11.61
C ALA A 22 -1.99 7.46 -10.39
N TYR A 23 -2.77 8.42 -9.92
CA TYR A 23 -3.47 8.22 -8.66
C TYR A 23 -4.77 9.00 -8.53
N LEU A 24 -5.62 8.50 -7.65
CA LEU A 24 -6.79 9.18 -7.11
C LEU A 24 -6.78 9.00 -5.60
N ASP A 25 -7.08 10.08 -4.88
CA ASP A 25 -7.29 9.98 -3.44
C ASP A 25 -8.75 9.67 -3.16
N CYS A 26 -8.99 8.58 -2.45
CA CYS A 26 -10.32 8.18 -2.04
C CYS A 26 -10.56 8.66 -0.63
N GLN A 27 -11.58 9.49 -0.44
CA GLN A 27 -11.95 9.96 0.91
C GLN A 27 -12.59 8.82 1.69
N LEU A 28 -12.08 8.56 2.87
CA LEU A 28 -12.58 7.49 3.73
C LEU A 28 -13.62 8.03 4.70
N ASP A 29 -14.70 7.27 4.85
CA ASP A 29 -15.73 7.56 5.83
C ASP A 29 -15.56 6.57 6.97
N PRO A 30 -15.21 7.04 8.20
CA PRO A 30 -14.97 6.12 9.32
C PRO A 30 -16.20 5.33 9.76
N GLU A 31 -17.40 5.76 9.34
CA GLU A 31 -18.63 5.09 9.73
C GLU A 31 -19.15 4.13 8.67
N GLN A 32 -18.45 3.99 7.54
CA GLN A 32 -18.90 3.15 6.43
C GLN A 32 -17.81 2.21 5.98
N ASP A 33 -18.22 1.15 5.26
CA ASP A 33 -17.30 0.28 4.55
C ASP A 33 -16.85 1.00 3.28
N ASN A 34 -15.57 1.31 3.21
CA ASN A 34 -15.00 2.07 2.11
C ASN A 34 -14.53 1.19 0.95
N PHE A 35 -14.74 -0.11 1.05
CA PHE A 35 -14.21 -1.07 0.07
C PHE A 35 -14.64 -0.74 -1.36
N GLN A 36 -15.93 -0.46 -1.56
CA GLN A 36 -16.43 -0.18 -2.90
C GLN A 36 -15.90 1.14 -3.46
N LYS A 37 -15.75 2.15 -2.62
CA LYS A 37 -15.18 3.44 -3.03
C LYS A 37 -13.73 3.27 -3.48
N ILE A 38 -12.96 2.52 -2.72
CA ILE A 38 -11.57 2.24 -3.03
C ILE A 38 -11.47 1.45 -4.33
N HIS A 39 -12.29 0.43 -4.46
CA HIS A 39 -12.32 -0.40 -5.66
C HIS A 39 -12.66 0.43 -6.91
N ALA A 40 -13.68 1.26 -6.82
CA ALA A 40 -14.09 2.14 -7.94
C ALA A 40 -12.97 3.12 -8.30
N SER A 41 -12.27 3.65 -7.31
CA SER A 41 -11.15 4.58 -7.55
C SER A 41 -10.00 3.89 -8.27
N PHE A 42 -9.66 2.66 -7.86
CA PHE A 42 -8.65 1.88 -8.57
C PHE A 42 -9.05 1.59 -10.00
N GLN A 43 -10.31 1.20 -10.22
CA GLN A 43 -10.81 0.94 -11.57
C GLN A 43 -10.70 2.17 -12.46
N ARG A 44 -10.96 3.34 -11.91
CA ARG A 44 -10.86 4.58 -12.67
C ARG A 44 -9.42 4.89 -13.06
N VAL A 45 -8.46 4.71 -12.14
CA VAL A 45 -7.05 4.92 -12.45
C VAL A 45 -6.57 3.89 -13.47
N GLN A 46 -6.98 2.63 -13.30
CA GLN A 46 -6.64 1.57 -14.25
C GLN A 46 -7.16 1.88 -15.65
N ALA A 47 -8.39 2.38 -15.77
CA ALA A 47 -8.95 2.76 -17.06
C ALA A 47 -8.16 3.92 -17.67
N TRP A 48 -7.79 4.90 -16.86
CA TRP A 48 -6.98 6.04 -17.31
C TRP A 48 -5.63 5.57 -17.88
N VAL A 49 -4.98 4.65 -17.18
CA VAL A 49 -3.69 4.06 -17.61
C VAL A 49 -3.87 3.28 -18.91
N ARG A 50 -4.95 2.50 -19.00
CA ARG A 50 -5.23 1.70 -20.19
C ARG A 50 -5.47 2.57 -21.41
N GLU A 51 -6.14 3.70 -21.24
CA GLU A 51 -6.38 4.65 -22.34
C GLU A 51 -5.07 5.22 -22.90
N ARG A 52 -4.01 5.19 -22.14
CA ARG A 52 -2.69 5.67 -22.57
C ARG A 52 -1.82 4.55 -23.12
N GLY A 53 -2.39 3.38 -23.31
CA GLY A 53 -1.72 2.26 -23.98
C GLY A 53 -0.96 1.32 -23.08
N TYR A 54 -1.17 1.39 -21.77
CA TYR A 54 -0.49 0.52 -20.82
C TYR A 54 -1.47 -0.46 -20.18
N ASP A 55 -0.98 -1.65 -19.85
CA ASP A 55 -1.79 -2.66 -19.18
C ASP A 55 -1.61 -2.54 -17.67
N PRO A 56 -2.65 -2.08 -16.94
CA PRO A 56 -2.51 -1.88 -15.49
C PRO A 56 -2.25 -3.17 -14.72
N TYR A 57 -2.55 -4.33 -15.28
CA TYR A 57 -2.29 -5.60 -14.61
C TYR A 57 -0.83 -6.03 -14.68
N THR A 58 -0.03 -5.41 -15.55
CA THR A 58 1.41 -5.64 -15.60
C THR A 58 2.19 -4.60 -14.79
N LEU A 59 1.49 -3.64 -14.20
CA LEU A 59 2.09 -2.56 -13.42
C LEU A 59 1.70 -2.73 -11.95
N LEU A 60 2.46 -2.11 -11.06
CA LEU A 60 2.15 -2.17 -9.64
C LEU A 60 0.86 -1.39 -9.35
N ASN A 61 -0.03 -2.00 -8.59
CA ASN A 61 -1.22 -1.37 -8.05
C ASN A 61 -1.01 -1.19 -6.56
N VAL A 62 -0.99 0.04 -6.09
CA VAL A 62 -0.53 0.39 -4.75
C VAL A 62 -1.56 1.26 -4.04
N GLY A 63 -1.97 0.83 -2.85
CA GLY A 63 -2.68 1.71 -1.93
C GLY A 63 -1.69 2.46 -1.08
N ALA A 64 -1.88 3.76 -0.91
CA ALA A 64 -0.97 4.59 -0.12
C ALA A 64 -1.73 5.24 1.04
N LEU A 65 -1.22 5.01 2.26
CA LEU A 65 -1.81 5.52 3.50
C LEU A 65 -0.75 6.29 4.27
N TYR A 66 -1.05 7.53 4.61
CA TYR A 66 -0.16 8.30 5.47
C TYR A 66 -0.58 8.12 6.92
N ALA A 67 0.38 7.73 7.76
CA ALA A 67 0.16 7.66 9.19
C ALA A 67 0.04 9.07 9.74
N GLY A 68 -0.91 9.27 10.63
CA GLY A 68 -1.12 10.54 11.30
C GLY A 68 -1.65 10.29 12.69
N ASP A 69 -2.12 11.33 13.33
CA ASP A 69 -2.74 11.21 14.63
C ASP A 69 -4.17 10.74 14.42
N GLY A 70 -4.39 9.46 14.56
CA GLY A 70 -5.70 8.85 14.39
C GLY A 70 -5.83 8.08 13.07
N PRO A 71 -7.03 7.61 12.76
CA PRO A 71 -7.24 6.84 11.54
C PRO A 71 -7.04 7.68 10.29
N PRO A 72 -6.57 7.08 9.19
CA PRO A 72 -6.38 7.82 7.95
C PRO A 72 -7.71 8.32 7.40
N SER A 73 -7.70 9.52 6.82
CA SER A 73 -8.90 10.14 6.23
C SER A 73 -8.97 9.93 4.73
N SER A 74 -7.89 9.49 4.11
CA SER A 74 -7.87 9.23 2.66
C SER A 74 -6.99 8.04 2.33
N TYR A 75 -7.25 7.46 1.18
CA TYR A 75 -6.53 6.29 0.67
C TYR A 75 -6.16 6.58 -0.77
N GLY A 76 -4.86 6.60 -1.05
CA GLY A 76 -4.39 6.83 -2.41
C GLY A 76 -4.47 5.57 -3.24
N CYS A 77 -5.22 5.61 -4.32
CA CYS A 77 -5.33 4.50 -5.27
C CYS A 77 -4.38 4.76 -6.42
N CYS A 78 -3.27 4.04 -6.46
CA CYS A 78 -2.15 4.34 -7.32
C CYS A 78 -1.85 3.18 -8.27
N VAL A 79 -1.52 3.50 -9.52
CA VAL A 79 -1.02 2.54 -10.50
C VAL A 79 0.28 3.08 -11.05
N GLN A 80 1.34 2.27 -10.96
CA GLN A 80 2.65 2.63 -11.49
C GLN A 80 2.55 2.99 -12.98
N VAL A 81 3.25 4.03 -13.38
CA VAL A 81 3.33 4.43 -14.79
C VAL A 81 4.78 4.70 -15.18
N PRO A 82 5.12 4.55 -16.49
CA PRO A 82 6.46 4.88 -16.96
C PRO A 82 6.77 6.38 -16.88
N GLU A 83 8.06 6.71 -16.99
CA GLU A 83 8.52 8.10 -16.90
C GLU A 83 7.93 9.01 -17.96
N GLU A 84 7.59 8.50 -19.13
CA GLU A 84 7.01 9.31 -20.20
C GLU A 84 5.61 9.81 -19.85
N VAL A 85 4.93 9.21 -18.89
CA VAL A 85 3.64 9.69 -18.40
C VAL A 85 3.92 10.75 -17.34
N GLN A 86 3.81 12.02 -17.72
CA GLN A 86 4.24 13.14 -16.86
C GLN A 86 3.08 13.97 -16.34
N ASN A 87 1.95 13.97 -17.02
CA ASN A 87 0.85 14.85 -16.67
C ASN A 87 -0.44 14.05 -16.45
N GLY A 88 -1.14 14.39 -15.38
CA GLY A 88 -2.45 13.85 -15.13
C GLY A 88 -3.53 14.57 -15.92
N SER A 89 -4.72 14.01 -15.94
CA SER A 89 -5.90 14.60 -16.57
C SER A 89 -7.14 13.90 -16.05
N GLU A 90 -8.30 14.54 -16.27
CA GLU A 90 -9.60 13.93 -15.96
C GLU A 90 -9.74 13.52 -14.49
N GLY A 91 -9.10 14.29 -13.60
CA GLY A 91 -9.14 14.02 -12.18
C GLY A 91 -8.06 13.07 -11.68
N VAL A 92 -7.35 12.38 -12.57
CA VAL A 92 -6.25 11.50 -12.22
C VAL A 92 -4.95 12.31 -12.19
N GLY A 93 -4.25 12.27 -11.06
CA GLY A 93 -2.98 12.98 -10.92
C GLY A 93 -1.80 12.07 -11.15
N ILE A 94 -0.61 12.67 -11.27
CA ILE A 94 0.66 11.94 -11.32
C ILE A 94 1.48 12.40 -10.13
N GLN A 95 2.04 11.43 -9.40
CA GLN A 95 2.92 11.74 -8.27
C GLN A 95 4.04 10.71 -8.18
N GLU A 96 5.06 11.06 -7.43
CA GLU A 96 6.10 10.11 -7.09
C GLU A 96 5.87 9.60 -5.68
N LEU A 97 5.74 8.29 -5.55
CA LEU A 97 5.62 7.64 -4.26
C LEU A 97 7.03 7.47 -3.70
N PRO A 98 7.31 8.02 -2.50
CA PRO A 98 8.67 7.93 -1.96
C PRO A 98 9.08 6.50 -1.68
N GLY A 99 10.34 6.21 -1.92
CA GLY A 99 10.97 4.96 -1.54
C GLY A 99 11.65 5.07 -0.19
N GLY A 100 12.55 4.15 0.08
CA GLY A 100 13.34 4.11 1.29
C GLY A 100 13.22 2.78 1.99
N ARG A 101 13.60 2.77 3.27
CA ARG A 101 13.62 1.54 4.05
C ARG A 101 12.24 1.19 4.56
N TYR A 102 11.82 -0.02 4.26
CA TYR A 102 10.48 -0.51 4.60
C TYR A 102 10.55 -1.90 5.20
N ALA A 103 9.67 -2.15 6.17
CA ALA A 103 9.36 -3.50 6.62
C ALA A 103 8.23 -4.00 5.74
N VAL A 104 8.45 -5.09 5.03
CA VAL A 104 7.49 -5.62 4.03
C VAL A 104 6.91 -6.92 4.56
N VAL A 105 5.61 -6.93 4.78
CA VAL A 105 4.87 -8.09 5.27
C VAL A 105 4.14 -8.72 4.09
N SER A 106 4.49 -9.96 3.75
CA SER A 106 3.79 -10.70 2.70
C SER A 106 2.60 -11.41 3.30
N ILE A 107 1.41 -11.19 2.72
CA ILE A 107 0.15 -11.66 3.28
C ILE A 107 -0.71 -12.28 2.19
N THR A 108 -1.36 -13.41 2.49
CA THR A 108 -2.37 -13.97 1.59
C THR A 108 -3.58 -13.04 1.52
N LYS A 109 -4.14 -12.84 0.33
CA LYS A 109 -5.29 -11.95 0.13
C LYS A 109 -6.58 -12.57 0.63
N ASP A 110 -6.71 -12.61 1.93
CA ASP A 110 -7.89 -13.04 2.66
C ASP A 110 -8.12 -12.03 3.77
N PRO A 111 -9.29 -11.38 3.82
CA PRO A 111 -9.52 -10.31 4.80
C PRO A 111 -9.23 -10.71 6.25
N ALA A 112 -9.55 -11.93 6.64
CA ALA A 112 -9.29 -12.39 8.00
C ALA A 112 -7.79 -12.53 8.25
N ILE A 113 -7.05 -13.05 7.28
CA ILE A 113 -5.60 -13.22 7.38
C ILE A 113 -4.91 -11.85 7.37
N ILE A 114 -5.36 -10.94 6.51
CA ILE A 114 -4.79 -9.59 6.40
C ILE A 114 -4.91 -8.86 7.73
N GLY A 115 -6.09 -8.84 8.31
CA GLY A 115 -6.32 -8.14 9.58
C GLY A 115 -5.48 -8.70 10.71
N ASP A 116 -5.40 -10.02 10.81
CA ASP A 116 -4.59 -10.68 11.83
C ASP A 116 -3.10 -10.37 11.64
N ALA A 117 -2.60 -10.47 10.42
CA ALA A 117 -1.19 -10.23 10.13
C ALA A 117 -0.78 -8.79 10.45
N ILE A 118 -1.60 -7.82 10.07
CA ILE A 118 -1.32 -6.40 10.35
C ILE A 118 -1.31 -6.15 11.85
N GLY A 119 -2.31 -6.69 12.57
CA GLY A 119 -2.38 -6.54 14.03
C GLY A 119 -1.17 -7.13 14.72
N ARG A 120 -0.72 -8.29 14.28
CA ARG A 120 0.44 -8.95 14.86
C ARG A 120 1.75 -8.23 14.49
N PHE A 121 1.82 -7.68 13.30
CA PHE A 121 2.99 -6.88 12.92
C PHE A 121 3.17 -5.72 13.91
N TYR A 122 2.14 -4.91 14.11
CA TYR A 122 2.26 -3.75 15.00
C TYR A 122 2.33 -4.13 16.48
N GLY A 123 1.59 -5.15 16.89
CA GLY A 123 1.52 -5.54 18.30
C GLY A 123 2.66 -6.40 18.79
N GLU A 124 3.29 -7.16 17.90
CA GLU A 124 4.33 -8.10 18.29
C GLU A 124 5.66 -7.83 17.59
N TYR A 125 5.66 -7.79 16.25
CA TYR A 125 6.91 -7.70 15.50
C TYR A 125 7.62 -6.36 15.71
N VAL A 126 6.90 -5.27 15.66
CA VAL A 126 7.48 -3.92 15.82
C VAL A 126 8.17 -3.79 17.18
N PRO A 127 7.50 -4.08 18.31
CA PRO A 127 8.19 -3.95 19.61
C PRO A 127 9.30 -4.98 19.82
N GLN A 128 9.12 -6.21 19.36
CA GLN A 128 10.15 -7.25 19.54
C GLN A 128 11.44 -6.94 18.76
N ASN A 129 11.32 -6.26 17.63
CA ASN A 129 12.46 -5.92 16.80
C ASN A 129 12.86 -4.45 16.94
N LYS A 130 12.23 -3.72 17.85
CA LYS A 130 12.52 -2.32 18.15
C LYS A 130 12.50 -1.43 16.90
N LEU A 131 11.53 -1.65 16.05
CA LEU A 131 11.39 -0.86 14.83
C LEU A 131 10.82 0.52 15.16
N GLU A 132 11.34 1.53 14.47
CA GLU A 132 10.78 2.88 14.53
C GLU A 132 10.05 3.16 13.23
N ILE A 133 8.75 3.37 13.32
CA ILE A 133 7.94 3.68 12.15
C ILE A 133 8.15 5.13 11.75
N ASP A 134 8.38 5.36 10.47
CA ASP A 134 8.59 6.70 9.93
C ASP A 134 7.26 7.25 9.41
N GLY A 135 6.59 8.05 10.23
CA GLY A 135 5.29 8.63 9.87
C GLY A 135 5.36 9.71 8.79
N THR A 136 6.56 10.07 8.31
CA THR A 136 6.70 11.06 7.24
C THR A 136 6.54 10.46 5.85
N ARG A 137 6.56 9.14 5.74
CA ARG A 137 6.38 8.43 4.48
C ARG A 137 5.13 7.55 4.56
N PRO A 138 4.48 7.28 3.41
CA PRO A 138 3.26 6.47 3.44
C PRO A 138 3.53 5.00 3.67
N THR A 139 2.53 4.32 4.24
CA THR A 139 2.44 2.88 4.26
C THR A 139 1.83 2.44 2.93
N TYR A 140 2.37 1.40 2.32
CA TYR A 140 1.86 0.92 1.04
C TYR A 140 1.19 -0.44 1.19
N GLU A 141 0.12 -0.62 0.42
CA GLU A 141 -0.49 -1.94 0.20
C GLU A 141 -0.31 -2.24 -1.27
N ILE A 142 0.58 -3.18 -1.59
CA ILE A 142 0.86 -3.55 -2.97
C ILE A 142 0.11 -4.85 -3.27
N TYR A 143 -0.74 -4.81 -4.29
CA TYR A 143 -1.64 -5.92 -4.58
C TYR A 143 -1.13 -6.77 -5.73
N TYR A 144 -1.10 -8.09 -5.50
CA TYR A 144 -0.80 -9.11 -6.50
C TYR A 144 -2.03 -10.00 -6.66
N GLU A 145 -1.95 -11.01 -7.49
CA GLU A 145 -3.11 -11.85 -7.78
C GLU A 145 -3.65 -12.57 -6.53
N ARG A 146 -2.76 -13.21 -5.77
CA ARG A 146 -3.16 -14.03 -4.62
C ARG A 146 -2.63 -13.52 -3.29
N THR A 147 -1.70 -12.59 -3.33
CA THR A 147 -1.06 -12.06 -2.14
C THR A 147 -1.06 -10.55 -2.19
N MET A 148 -0.71 -9.96 -1.07
CA MET A 148 -0.41 -8.54 -1.00
C MET A 148 0.85 -8.35 -0.16
N GLU A 149 1.48 -7.20 -0.34
CA GLU A 149 2.58 -6.78 0.53
C GLU A 149 2.13 -5.54 1.29
N TYR A 150 2.20 -5.62 2.60
CA TYR A 150 1.94 -4.48 3.48
C TYR A 150 3.29 -3.90 3.86
N CYS A 151 3.58 -2.69 3.37
CA CYS A 151 4.92 -2.10 3.46
C CYS A 151 4.88 -0.90 4.40
N VAL A 152 5.56 -1.02 5.53
CA VAL A 152 5.56 0.00 6.58
C VAL A 152 6.89 0.73 6.57
N PRO A 153 6.90 2.06 6.39
CA PRO A 153 8.16 2.80 6.37
C PRO A 153 8.79 2.80 7.75
N ILE A 154 10.09 2.50 7.79
CA ILE A 154 10.82 2.49 9.06
C ILE A 154 12.04 3.38 8.94
N ARG A 155 12.46 3.94 10.08
CA ARG A 155 13.66 4.74 10.12
C ARG A 155 14.85 3.82 10.02
N GLY A 156 15.79 4.20 9.18
CA GLY A 156 16.92 3.37 8.88
C GLY A 156 17.96 3.41 9.98
N GLY A 157 17.61 2.96 11.14
CA GLY A 157 18.53 2.92 12.25
C GLY A 157 19.76 2.11 11.88
N LEU A 158 20.82 2.69 11.63
CA LEU A 158 22.08 2.06 11.27
C LEU A 158 22.33 1.85 9.86
#